data_12b74a46af84349f796373225ac9cec8
#
_entry.id   12b74a46af84349f796373225ac9cec8
#
_cell.length_a   1.000
_cell.length_b   1.000
_cell.length_c   1.000
_cell.angle_alpha   90.00
_cell.angle_beta   90.00
_cell.angle_gamma   90.00
#
_symmetry.space_group_name_H-M   'P 1'
#
loop_
_entity.id
_entity.type
_entity.pdbx_description
1 polymer ?
#
loop_
_entity_poly.entity_id
_entity_poly.type
_entity_poly.pdbx_seq_one_letter_code
_entity_poly.pdbx_strand_id
1 'polypeptide(L)'
;MGASYAVNTIAEDVHARLQEITAGFGPDVIIEAVGSPVTYQMAVNEVAFTGRVICIGYAKTEVSFQTKFFVQKELDIRGSRNAQPSDFRAVIRYLERGTCPVDRLISREVTPEEAPQAMQQWSENPGKVFRILVRFN
;
A
#
# COMPACT_ATOMS: atom_id res chain seq x y z
N MET A 1 1.19 13.13 -5.37
CA MET A 1 1.53 12.65 -4.01
C MET A 1 2.92 12.02 -3.95
N GLY A 2 3.80 12.28 -4.88
CA GLY A 2 5.21 11.86 -4.84
C GLY A 2 5.54 10.53 -5.53
N ALA A 3 4.57 9.76 -6.00
CA ALA A 3 4.84 8.59 -6.83
C ALA A 3 5.33 9.04 -8.23
N SER A 4 6.44 8.46 -8.71
CA SER A 4 6.96 8.74 -10.05
C SER A 4 6.13 8.04 -11.13
N TYR A 5 5.58 6.86 -10.80
CA TYR A 5 4.77 6.05 -11.70
C TYR A 5 3.52 5.54 -10.97
N ALA A 6 2.44 5.35 -11.71
CA ALA A 6 1.25 4.66 -11.27
C ALA A 6 0.89 3.63 -12.34
N VAL A 7 0.65 2.38 -11.93
CA VAL A 7 0.34 1.26 -12.83
C VAL A 7 -1.05 0.74 -12.50
N ASN A 8 -1.92 0.72 -13.52
CA ASN A 8 -3.25 0.14 -13.38
C ASN A 8 -3.21 -1.34 -13.78
N THR A 9 -3.24 -2.23 -12.80
CA THR A 9 -3.15 -3.68 -12.98
C THR A 9 -4.29 -4.30 -13.80
N ILE A 10 -5.37 -3.55 -14.05
CA ILE A 10 -6.48 -4.00 -14.90
C ILE A 10 -6.18 -3.68 -16.38
N ALA A 11 -5.44 -2.59 -16.64
CA ALA A 11 -5.20 -2.07 -17.98
C ALA A 11 -3.79 -2.36 -18.51
N GLU A 12 -2.84 -2.68 -17.61
CA GLU A 12 -1.43 -2.81 -17.95
C GLU A 12 -0.85 -4.13 -17.41
N ASP A 13 0.11 -4.68 -18.13
CA ASP A 13 0.95 -5.78 -17.62
C ASP A 13 1.95 -5.22 -16.61
N VAL A 14 1.72 -5.55 -15.34
CA VAL A 14 2.55 -5.07 -14.22
C VAL A 14 3.99 -5.53 -14.36
N HIS A 15 4.20 -6.79 -14.77
CA HIS A 15 5.55 -7.33 -14.93
C HIS A 15 6.33 -6.55 -15.98
N ALA A 16 5.78 -6.43 -17.19
CA ALA A 16 6.40 -5.69 -18.27
C ALA A 16 6.70 -4.24 -17.87
N ARG A 17 5.76 -3.60 -17.18
CA ARG A 17 5.92 -2.22 -16.73
C ARG A 17 6.99 -2.06 -15.67
N LEU A 18 7.08 -2.98 -14.71
CA LEU A 18 8.14 -2.98 -13.71
C LEU A 18 9.50 -3.22 -14.34
N GLN A 19 9.62 -4.16 -15.29
CA GLN A 19 10.87 -4.39 -16.03
C GLN A 19 11.34 -3.13 -16.75
N GLU A 20 10.44 -2.41 -17.42
CA GLU A 20 10.75 -1.14 -18.07
C GLU A 20 11.27 -0.08 -17.09
N ILE A 21 10.55 0.14 -15.98
CA ILE A 21 10.85 1.17 -14.98
C ILE A 21 12.18 0.90 -14.27
N THR A 22 12.50 -0.38 -14.06
CA THR A 22 13.66 -0.82 -13.27
C THR A 22 14.82 -1.34 -14.14
N ALA A 23 14.77 -1.12 -15.43
CA ALA A 23 15.77 -1.63 -16.38
C ALA A 23 16.02 -3.16 -16.27
N GLY A 24 14.98 -3.92 -16.01
CA GLY A 24 15.03 -5.37 -15.90
C GLY A 24 15.41 -5.94 -14.52
N PHE A 25 15.74 -5.10 -13.55
CA PHE A 25 16.20 -5.59 -12.23
C PHE A 25 15.06 -5.89 -11.26
N GLY A 26 13.88 -5.32 -11.47
CA GLY A 26 12.79 -5.34 -10.50
C GLY A 26 13.00 -4.31 -9.37
N PRO A 27 11.97 -4.04 -8.57
CA PRO A 27 12.06 -3.10 -7.44
C PRO A 27 12.83 -3.70 -6.25
N ASP A 28 13.74 -2.93 -5.65
CA ASP A 28 14.51 -3.35 -4.47
C ASP A 28 13.63 -3.59 -3.25
N VAL A 29 12.55 -2.83 -3.12
CA VAL A 29 11.60 -2.93 -2.01
C VAL A 29 10.17 -2.94 -2.54
N ILE A 30 9.39 -3.93 -2.13
CA ILE A 30 7.95 -3.98 -2.37
C ILE A 30 7.21 -3.93 -1.04
N ILE A 31 6.21 -3.05 -0.96
CA ILE A 31 5.29 -2.97 0.18
C ILE A 31 3.94 -3.52 -0.26
N GLU A 32 3.58 -4.70 0.26
CA GLU A 32 2.27 -5.30 0.06
C GLU A 32 1.29 -4.72 1.08
N ALA A 33 0.29 -3.97 0.61
CA ALA A 33 -0.65 -3.23 1.45
C ALA A 33 -2.13 -3.54 1.14
N VAL A 34 -2.40 -4.45 0.22
CA VAL A 34 -3.76 -4.83 -0.20
C VAL A 34 -4.30 -6.00 0.63
N GLY A 35 -3.44 -6.98 0.93
CA GLY A 35 -3.81 -8.18 1.67
C GLY A 35 -4.55 -9.22 0.82
N SER A 36 -4.21 -9.37 -0.44
CA SER A 36 -4.76 -10.42 -1.30
C SER A 36 -3.72 -11.47 -1.68
N PRO A 37 -4.11 -12.74 -1.91
CA PRO A 37 -3.18 -13.76 -2.38
C PRO A 37 -2.44 -13.36 -3.65
N VAL A 38 -3.12 -12.69 -4.57
CA VAL A 38 -2.54 -12.24 -5.85
C VAL A 38 -1.44 -11.21 -5.63
N THR A 39 -1.67 -10.20 -4.79
CA THR A 39 -0.68 -9.16 -4.52
C THR A 39 0.50 -9.65 -3.69
N TYR A 40 0.28 -10.63 -2.79
CA TYR A 40 1.35 -11.31 -2.08
C TYR A 40 2.26 -12.10 -3.03
N GLN A 41 1.67 -12.89 -3.95
CA GLN A 41 2.43 -13.64 -4.94
C GLN A 41 3.18 -12.70 -5.89
N MET A 42 2.51 -11.65 -6.35
CA MET A 42 3.13 -10.62 -7.19
C MET A 42 4.33 -9.98 -6.49
N ALA A 43 4.23 -9.64 -5.21
CA ALA A 43 5.33 -9.05 -4.46
C ALA A 43 6.58 -9.93 -4.45
N VAL A 44 6.42 -11.24 -4.25
CA VAL A 44 7.54 -12.19 -4.26
C VAL A 44 8.09 -12.41 -5.68
N ASN A 45 7.23 -12.41 -6.69
CA ASN A 45 7.63 -12.64 -8.07
C ASN A 45 8.40 -11.44 -8.66
N GLU A 46 7.97 -10.23 -8.34
CA GLU A 46 8.47 -9.00 -8.97
C GLU A 46 9.65 -8.34 -8.24
N VAL A 47 9.85 -8.65 -6.96
CA VAL A 47 10.96 -8.07 -6.20
C VAL A 47 12.32 -8.48 -6.80
N ALA A 48 13.27 -7.56 -6.80
CA ALA A 48 14.64 -7.78 -7.28
C ALA A 48 15.37 -8.89 -6.51
N PHE A 49 16.48 -9.36 -7.05
CA PHE A 49 17.44 -10.20 -6.30
C PHE A 49 17.97 -9.41 -5.09
N THR A 50 18.12 -10.08 -3.95
CA THR A 50 18.48 -9.49 -2.65
C THR A 50 17.48 -8.43 -2.16
N GLY A 51 16.30 -8.39 -2.78
CA GLY A 51 15.27 -7.40 -2.48
C GLY A 51 14.45 -7.72 -1.24
N ARG A 52 13.59 -6.78 -0.88
CA ARG A 52 12.80 -6.87 0.34
C ARG A 52 11.32 -6.76 0.05
N VAL A 53 10.52 -7.66 0.64
CA VAL A 53 9.06 -7.60 0.65
C VAL A 53 8.58 -7.27 2.06
N ILE A 54 7.83 -6.17 2.22
CA ILE A 54 7.22 -5.75 3.48
C ILE A 54 5.71 -5.97 3.39
N CYS A 55 5.19 -6.89 4.21
CA CYS A 55 3.77 -7.21 4.26
C CYS A 55 3.09 -6.41 5.36
N ILE A 56 2.16 -5.53 5.00
CA ILE A 56 1.28 -4.79 5.90
C ILE A 56 -0.21 -5.10 5.66
N GLY A 57 -0.56 -5.61 4.48
CA GLY A 57 -1.89 -6.11 4.17
C GLY A 57 -2.17 -7.46 4.83
N TYR A 58 -3.46 -7.75 5.09
CA TYR A 58 -3.90 -9.04 5.65
C TYR A 58 -4.59 -9.88 4.59
N ALA A 59 -3.97 -10.96 4.14
CA ALA A 59 -4.68 -12.00 3.41
C ALA A 59 -5.59 -12.78 4.37
N LYS A 60 -6.89 -12.88 4.04
CA LYS A 60 -7.87 -13.64 4.84
C LYS A 60 -7.78 -15.15 4.60
N THR A 61 -7.11 -15.55 3.55
CA THR A 61 -6.93 -16.95 3.12
C THR A 61 -5.44 -17.28 3.07
N GLU A 62 -5.11 -18.57 3.03
CA GLU A 62 -3.75 -19.03 2.81
C GLU A 62 -3.20 -18.54 1.45
N VAL A 63 -1.91 -18.26 1.43
CA VAL A 63 -1.19 -17.82 0.23
C VAL A 63 -0.08 -18.84 -0.06
N SER A 64 -0.15 -19.49 -1.22
CA SER A 64 0.88 -20.40 -1.67
C SER A 64 2.00 -19.66 -2.40
N PHE A 65 3.26 -20.00 -2.07
CA PHE A 65 4.44 -19.45 -2.70
C PHE A 65 5.32 -20.54 -3.30
N GLN A 66 5.99 -20.23 -4.38
CA GLN A 66 7.11 -21.02 -4.85
C GLN A 66 8.35 -20.65 -4.01
N THR A 67 8.61 -21.43 -2.96
CA THR A 67 9.70 -21.15 -2.00
C THR A 67 11.09 -21.10 -2.63
N LYS A 68 11.26 -21.66 -3.84
CA LYS A 68 12.49 -21.53 -4.61
C LYS A 68 12.93 -20.07 -4.82
N PHE A 69 11.96 -19.14 -4.97
CA PHE A 69 12.28 -17.72 -5.14
C PHE A 69 12.88 -17.08 -3.90
N PHE A 70 12.54 -17.59 -2.72
CA PHE A 70 13.14 -17.08 -1.46
C PHE A 70 14.64 -17.34 -1.44
N VAL A 71 15.04 -18.53 -1.87
CA VAL A 71 16.44 -18.95 -1.92
C VAL A 71 17.16 -18.35 -3.13
N GLN A 72 16.58 -18.50 -4.33
CA GLN A 72 17.22 -18.03 -5.57
C GLN A 72 17.45 -16.53 -5.61
N LYS A 73 16.52 -15.76 -5.05
CA LYS A 73 16.61 -14.29 -5.01
C LYS A 73 17.20 -13.75 -3.70
N GLU A 74 17.52 -14.61 -2.73
CA GLU A 74 18.01 -14.19 -1.39
C GLU A 74 17.10 -13.14 -0.73
N LEU A 75 15.78 -13.43 -0.67
CA LEU A 75 14.77 -12.45 -0.28
C LEU A 75 14.74 -12.19 1.23
N ASP A 76 14.54 -10.93 1.59
CA ASP A 76 14.19 -10.48 2.93
C ASP A 76 12.66 -10.22 2.99
N ILE A 77 11.91 -11.10 3.68
CA ILE A 77 10.45 -10.98 3.81
C ILE A 77 10.10 -10.64 5.25
N ARG A 78 9.40 -9.52 5.44
CA ARG A 78 9.04 -8.99 6.75
C ARG A 78 7.56 -8.66 6.85
N GLY A 79 6.99 -8.96 8.03
CA GLY A 79 5.72 -8.38 8.43
C GLY A 79 5.94 -7.03 9.12
N SER A 80 5.01 -6.10 8.93
CA SER A 80 4.95 -4.85 9.68
C SER A 80 3.52 -4.61 10.15
N ARG A 81 3.35 -4.34 11.42
CA ARG A 81 2.04 -4.14 12.04
C ARG A 81 2.09 -3.04 13.10
N ASN A 82 1.03 -2.24 13.10
CA ASN A 82 0.82 -1.14 14.04
C ASN A 82 1.89 -0.03 13.92
N ALA A 83 1.76 0.99 14.75
CA ALA A 83 2.70 2.09 14.84
C ALA A 83 3.13 2.28 16.29
N GLN A 84 4.39 2.60 16.49
CA GLN A 84 4.96 2.98 17.77
C GLN A 84 4.72 4.48 18.02
N PRO A 85 4.76 4.96 19.28
CA PRO A 85 4.67 6.40 19.55
C PRO A 85 5.72 7.24 18.81
N SER A 86 6.89 6.67 18.52
CA SER A 86 7.92 7.28 17.67
C SER A 86 7.47 7.54 16.26
N ASP A 87 6.67 6.63 15.69
CA ASP A 87 6.18 6.73 14.31
C ASP A 87 5.15 7.84 14.18
N PHE A 88 4.25 7.96 15.17
CA PHE A 88 3.32 9.08 15.23
C PHE A 88 4.06 10.42 15.27
N ARG A 89 5.09 10.54 16.12
CA ARG A 89 5.91 11.76 16.17
C ARG A 89 6.63 12.04 14.85
N ALA A 90 7.09 11.00 14.16
CA ALA A 90 7.72 11.14 12.85
C ALA A 90 6.74 11.63 11.79
N VAL A 91 5.54 11.07 11.76
CA VAL A 91 4.45 11.50 10.84
C VAL A 91 4.04 12.94 11.13
N ILE A 92 3.85 13.33 12.40
CA ILE A 92 3.51 14.72 12.75
C ILE A 92 4.57 15.68 12.20
N ARG A 93 5.86 15.43 12.47
CA ARG A 93 6.95 16.25 11.93
C ARG A 93 6.98 16.29 10.40
N TYR A 94 6.60 15.20 9.74
CA TYR A 94 6.49 15.17 8.29
C TYR A 94 5.35 16.06 7.78
N LEU A 95 4.20 16.01 8.43
CA LEU A 95 3.03 16.83 8.09
C LEU A 95 3.29 18.32 8.34
N GLU A 96 3.97 18.66 9.44
CA GLU A 96 4.36 20.04 9.79
C GLU A 96 5.27 20.70 8.74
N ARG A 97 6.00 19.92 7.95
CA ARG A 97 6.81 20.45 6.83
C ARG A 97 5.98 21.02 5.69
N GLY A 98 4.66 20.77 5.65
CA GLY A 98 3.73 21.27 4.64
C GLY A 98 3.96 20.71 3.22
N THR A 99 4.81 19.70 3.05
CA THR A 99 5.10 19.09 1.75
C THR A 99 4.12 18.01 1.34
N CYS A 100 3.35 17.49 2.31
CA CYS A 100 2.32 16.48 2.06
C CYS A 100 1.00 17.16 1.71
N PRO A 101 0.40 16.87 0.54
CA PRO A 101 -0.89 17.45 0.15
C PRO A 101 -2.05 16.75 0.90
N VAL A 102 -2.15 16.99 2.21
CA VAL A 102 -3.11 16.33 3.12
C VAL A 102 -4.55 16.50 2.64
N ASP A 103 -4.89 17.69 2.15
CA ASP A 103 -6.24 18.00 1.66
C ASP A 103 -6.69 17.06 0.53
N ARG A 104 -5.73 16.55 -0.26
CA ARG A 104 -6.01 15.59 -1.33
C ARG A 104 -6.28 14.17 -0.82
N LEU A 105 -5.94 13.88 0.43
CA LEU A 105 -6.21 12.58 1.08
C LEU A 105 -7.57 12.57 1.76
N ILE A 106 -8.12 13.74 2.09
CA ILE A 106 -9.42 13.88 2.74
C ILE A 106 -10.48 13.94 1.67
N SER A 107 -11.26 12.88 1.53
CA SER A 107 -12.36 12.82 0.56
C SER A 107 -13.60 13.54 1.09
N ARG A 108 -13.81 13.53 2.40
CA ARG A 108 -14.97 14.11 3.05
C ARG A 108 -14.73 14.37 4.54
N GLU A 109 -15.27 15.47 5.04
CA GLU A 109 -15.46 15.72 6.47
C GLU A 109 -16.94 15.59 6.81
N VAL A 110 -17.26 14.96 7.93
CA VAL A 110 -18.62 14.68 8.37
C VAL A 110 -18.75 14.88 9.88
N THR A 111 -19.97 15.07 10.37
CA THR A 111 -20.29 15.01 11.79
C THR A 111 -20.44 13.57 12.27
N PRO A 112 -20.46 13.31 13.60
CA PRO A 112 -20.72 11.97 14.13
C PRO A 112 -22.07 11.40 13.66
N GLU A 113 -23.09 12.22 13.50
CA GLU A 113 -24.43 11.83 13.05
C GLU A 113 -24.44 11.39 11.59
N GLU A 114 -23.60 11.99 10.75
CA GLU A 114 -23.45 11.66 9.32
C GLU A 114 -22.51 10.46 9.07
N ALA A 115 -21.70 10.07 10.06
CA ALA A 115 -20.67 9.03 9.89
C ALA A 115 -21.22 7.69 9.42
N PRO A 116 -22.36 7.17 9.92
CA PRO A 116 -22.91 5.89 9.44
C PRO A 116 -23.23 5.92 7.94
N GLN A 117 -23.85 7.00 7.45
CA GLN A 117 -24.17 7.14 6.03
C GLN A 117 -22.90 7.28 5.18
N ALA A 118 -21.91 8.01 5.65
CA ALA A 118 -20.63 8.16 4.96
C ALA A 118 -19.88 6.83 4.85
N MET A 119 -19.91 5.98 5.88
CA MET A 119 -19.33 4.64 5.88
C MET A 119 -20.06 3.71 4.92
N GLN A 120 -21.38 3.78 4.85
CA GLN A 120 -22.16 3.02 3.88
C GLN A 120 -21.78 3.39 2.44
N GLN A 121 -21.72 4.69 2.13
CA GLN A 121 -21.31 5.18 0.81
C GLN A 121 -19.88 4.75 0.44
N TRP A 122 -18.98 4.71 1.41
CA TRP A 122 -17.63 4.18 1.22
C TRP A 122 -17.64 2.69 0.88
N SER A 123 -18.43 1.90 1.61
CA SER A 123 -18.58 0.47 1.32
C SER A 123 -19.11 0.20 -0.09
N GLU A 124 -20.04 1.03 -0.58
CA GLU A 124 -20.64 0.93 -1.91
C GLU A 124 -19.68 1.38 -3.03
N ASN A 125 -18.79 2.35 -2.74
CA ASN A 125 -17.90 2.97 -3.72
C ASN A 125 -16.46 3.12 -3.18
N PRO A 126 -15.75 2.03 -2.83
CA PRO A 126 -14.47 2.10 -2.14
C PRO A 126 -13.37 2.84 -2.93
N GLY A 127 -13.42 2.79 -4.27
CA GLY A 127 -12.45 3.45 -5.13
C GLY A 127 -12.54 4.99 -5.18
N LYS A 128 -13.63 5.57 -4.64
CA LYS A 128 -13.85 7.03 -4.65
C LYS A 128 -13.52 7.71 -3.33
N VAL A 129 -13.27 6.95 -2.29
CA VAL A 129 -13.07 7.47 -0.93
C VAL A 129 -11.70 7.05 -0.39
N PHE A 130 -10.82 8.02 -0.13
CA PHE A 130 -9.53 7.79 0.51
C PHE A 130 -9.63 7.83 2.03
N ARG A 131 -10.13 8.97 2.57
CA ARG A 131 -10.29 9.20 4.00
C ARG A 131 -11.57 9.98 4.27
N ILE A 132 -12.28 9.57 5.30
CA ILE A 132 -13.38 10.32 5.91
C ILE A 132 -12.88 10.79 7.26
N LEU A 133 -12.98 12.09 7.52
CA LEU A 133 -12.75 12.66 8.83
C LEU A 133 -14.08 12.87 9.53
N VAL A 134 -14.19 12.44 10.78
CA VAL A 134 -15.33 12.74 11.64
C VAL A 134 -14.91 13.86 12.57
N ARG A 135 -15.56 15.02 12.45
CA ARG A 135 -15.29 16.19 13.28
C ARG A 135 -16.21 16.19 14.49
N PHE A 136 -15.63 16.13 15.66
CA PHE A 136 -16.31 16.33 16.93
C PHE A 136 -16.20 17.82 17.30
N ASN A 137 -17.31 18.43 17.69
CA ASN A 137 -17.34 19.83 18.15
C ASN A 137 -16.76 19.96 19.55
#